data_967b3af04301bd04b9e429aa97c902f5
#
_entry.id   967b3af04301bd04b9e429aa97c902f5
#
_cell.length_a   1.000
_cell.length_b   1.000
_cell.length_c   1.000
_cell.angle_alpha   90.00
_cell.angle_beta   90.00
_cell.angle_gamma   90.00
#
_symmetry.space_group_name_H-M   'P 1'
#
loop_
_entity.id
_entity.type
_entity.pdbx_description
1 polymer ?
#
loop_
_entity_poly.entity_id
_entity_poly.type
_entity_poly.pdbx_seq_one_letter_code
_entity_poly.pdbx_strand_id
1 'polypeptide(L)'
;REMELGRDFEFRDGGMFFIRTWDWYDEYIKDWAPQQNHSLSINGGNGKTNYNIALGYLSQDGMMKVNSDNYKRYNANISLNSELNKYVSIRTCVMFTRSDYDKPFNYNTDLYDPMYYLYRWQPMMPYGTFEGKEFRNALTEQKSAPITTKEREYLRLTGGATIKPIKDLTLDIDVAYSSVENRYKKYGTPSLTSGYEIFTARPSVEALRDSYGSYLSAATYDYVYQETGRTENLTANFVATYAKRWGDHDFKAMAGSSLEKSEYEYYWAQRKGLLDPAKPELNLATGDQTTSSSH
;
A
#
# COMPACT_ATOMS: atom_id res chain seq x y z
N ARG A 1 -31.80 4.58 -5.57
CA ARG A 1 -32.94 4.57 -6.47
C ARG A 1 -33.82 3.38 -6.14
N GLU A 2 -35.13 3.61 -5.95
CA GLU A 2 -36.11 2.54 -5.75
C GLU A 2 -36.37 1.81 -7.08
N MET A 3 -36.44 0.49 -7.03
CA MET A 3 -36.76 -0.36 -8.19
C MET A 3 -38.27 -0.40 -8.43
N GLU A 4 -38.69 -0.38 -9.69
CA GLU A 4 -40.08 -0.27 -10.09
C GLU A 4 -40.57 -1.56 -10.76
N LEU A 5 -41.74 -2.02 -10.30
CA LEU A 5 -42.47 -3.15 -10.90
C LEU A 5 -42.80 -2.85 -12.37
N GLY A 6 -42.58 -3.83 -13.25
CA GLY A 6 -42.85 -3.73 -14.68
C GLY A 6 -41.74 -3.03 -15.48
N ARG A 7 -40.85 -2.28 -14.83
CA ARG A 7 -39.69 -1.64 -15.43
C ARG A 7 -38.38 -2.34 -15.09
N ASP A 8 -38.17 -2.64 -13.82
CA ASP A 8 -36.92 -3.21 -13.34
C ASP A 8 -37.09 -4.69 -12.97
N PHE A 9 -38.29 -5.09 -12.53
CA PHE A 9 -38.63 -6.45 -12.16
C PHE A 9 -40.11 -6.77 -12.36
N GLU A 10 -40.44 -8.07 -12.34
CA GLU A 10 -41.78 -8.60 -12.31
C GLU A 10 -41.88 -9.74 -11.29
N PHE A 11 -43.07 -9.96 -10.76
CA PHE A 11 -43.37 -11.16 -9.98
C PHE A 11 -43.93 -12.26 -10.87
N ARG A 12 -43.27 -13.42 -10.88
CA ARG A 12 -43.71 -14.63 -11.61
C ARG A 12 -43.48 -15.85 -10.74
N ASP A 13 -44.43 -16.77 -10.71
CA ASP A 13 -44.34 -18.06 -10.00
C ASP A 13 -43.82 -17.94 -8.56
N GLY A 14 -44.29 -16.91 -7.83
CA GLY A 14 -43.85 -16.66 -6.47
C GLY A 14 -42.45 -16.08 -6.30
N GLY A 15 -41.81 -15.66 -7.38
CA GLY A 15 -40.45 -15.10 -7.40
C GLY A 15 -40.37 -13.69 -7.96
N MET A 16 -39.30 -13.00 -7.65
CA MET A 16 -38.93 -11.72 -8.24
C MET A 16 -37.97 -11.97 -9.42
N PHE A 17 -38.39 -11.59 -10.63
CA PHE A 17 -37.60 -11.70 -11.84
C PHE A 17 -37.14 -10.32 -12.27
N PHE A 18 -35.82 -10.15 -12.40
CA PHE A 18 -35.24 -8.91 -12.86
C PHE A 18 -35.24 -8.90 -14.40
N ILE A 19 -35.83 -7.86 -14.96
CA ILE A 19 -35.99 -7.70 -16.43
C ILE A 19 -35.08 -6.62 -16.99
N ARG A 20 -34.54 -5.75 -16.12
CA ARG A 20 -33.56 -4.75 -16.52
C ARG A 20 -32.15 -5.30 -16.49
N THR A 21 -31.37 -4.96 -17.51
CA THR A 21 -29.92 -5.17 -17.54
C THR A 21 -29.19 -3.90 -17.12
N TRP A 22 -28.07 -4.08 -16.45
CA TRP A 22 -27.19 -3.02 -15.98
C TRP A 22 -25.84 -3.20 -16.63
N ASP A 23 -25.24 -2.10 -17.08
CA ASP A 23 -23.83 -2.08 -17.41
C ASP A 23 -23.03 -1.85 -16.13
N TRP A 24 -22.54 -2.94 -15.57
CA TRP A 24 -21.78 -2.90 -14.33
C TRP A 24 -20.47 -2.15 -14.47
N TYR A 25 -19.91 -2.10 -15.69
CA TYR A 25 -18.72 -1.30 -15.94
C TYR A 25 -19.04 0.19 -15.76
N ASP A 26 -20.08 0.66 -16.41
CA ASP A 26 -20.52 2.05 -16.27
C ASP A 26 -20.97 2.41 -14.86
N GLU A 27 -21.56 1.48 -14.11
CA GLU A 27 -21.99 1.76 -12.73
C GLU A 27 -20.82 1.75 -11.74
N TYR A 28 -19.79 0.97 -11.99
CA TYR A 28 -18.72 0.69 -11.05
C TYR A 28 -17.44 1.49 -11.29
N ILE A 29 -17.07 1.73 -12.54
CA ILE A 29 -15.83 2.37 -12.98
C ILE A 29 -16.07 3.84 -13.35
N LYS A 30 -15.18 4.71 -12.92
CA LYS A 30 -15.12 6.12 -13.35
C LYS A 30 -14.63 6.20 -14.79
N ASP A 31 -15.09 7.19 -15.55
CA ASP A 31 -14.58 7.49 -16.90
C ASP A 31 -13.11 7.92 -16.87
N TRP A 32 -12.66 8.50 -15.76
CA TRP A 32 -11.29 8.93 -15.56
C TRP A 32 -10.92 8.94 -14.07
N ALA A 33 -9.66 8.66 -13.77
CA ALA A 33 -9.09 8.75 -12.42
C ALA A 33 -7.91 9.73 -12.43
N PRO A 34 -7.91 10.77 -11.58
CA PRO A 34 -6.86 11.76 -11.58
C PRO A 34 -5.54 11.20 -11.01
N GLN A 35 -4.45 11.62 -11.64
CA GLN A 35 -3.11 11.43 -11.14
C GLN A 35 -2.37 12.76 -11.13
N GLN A 36 -1.66 13.06 -10.05
CA GLN A 36 -0.81 14.23 -9.90
C GLN A 36 0.61 13.78 -9.60
N ASN A 37 1.57 14.38 -10.28
CA ASN A 37 2.98 14.14 -10.03
C ASN A 37 3.71 15.49 -10.00
N HIS A 38 4.29 15.82 -8.85
CA HIS A 38 5.05 17.05 -8.63
C HIS A 38 6.49 16.70 -8.28
N SER A 39 7.43 17.37 -8.92
CA SER A 39 8.85 17.22 -8.64
C SER A 39 9.54 18.58 -8.54
N LEU A 40 10.42 18.70 -7.57
CA LEU A 40 11.28 19.86 -7.36
C LEU A 40 12.72 19.38 -7.25
N SER A 41 13.63 19.98 -8.01
CA SER A 41 15.05 19.70 -7.90
C SER A 41 15.85 20.99 -7.80
N ILE A 42 16.76 21.04 -6.84
CA ILE A 42 17.66 22.16 -6.58
C ILE A 42 19.09 21.59 -6.61
N ASN A 43 19.89 22.11 -7.52
CA ASN A 43 21.30 21.73 -7.66
C ASN A 43 22.15 22.98 -7.49
N GLY A 44 23.28 22.82 -6.82
CA GLY A 44 24.21 23.93 -6.65
C GLY A 44 25.58 23.44 -6.22
N GLY A 45 26.51 24.39 -6.18
CA GLY A 45 27.87 24.09 -5.75
C GLY A 45 28.87 25.11 -6.21
N ASN A 46 30.11 24.83 -5.85
CA ASN A 46 31.29 25.52 -6.31
C ASN A 46 32.32 24.49 -6.80
N GLY A 47 33.54 24.91 -7.17
CA GLY A 47 34.56 23.99 -7.68
C GLY A 47 34.99 22.85 -6.74
N LYS A 48 34.57 22.86 -5.46
CA LYS A 48 34.93 21.86 -4.46
C LYS A 48 33.76 21.12 -3.86
N THR A 49 32.61 21.77 -3.81
CA THR A 49 31.39 21.21 -3.18
C THR A 49 30.25 21.30 -4.15
N ASN A 50 29.49 20.22 -4.31
CA ASN A 50 28.22 20.20 -5.02
C ASN A 50 27.16 19.47 -4.21
N TYR A 51 25.93 19.91 -4.38
CA TYR A 51 24.77 19.31 -3.74
C TYR A 51 23.61 19.18 -4.73
N ASN A 52 22.77 18.21 -4.44
CA ASN A 52 21.49 18.00 -5.11
C ASN A 52 20.42 17.74 -4.05
N ILE A 53 19.30 18.41 -4.18
CA ILE A 53 18.09 18.17 -3.38
C ILE A 53 16.96 17.93 -4.36
N ALA A 54 16.35 16.75 -4.31
CA ALA A 54 15.21 16.39 -5.13
C ALA A 54 14.05 15.94 -4.23
N LEU A 55 12.88 16.54 -4.46
CA LEU A 55 11.63 16.23 -3.76
C LEU A 55 10.60 15.79 -4.79
N GLY A 56 9.79 14.79 -4.44
CA GLY A 56 8.74 14.28 -5.30
C GLY A 56 7.49 13.96 -4.52
N TYR A 57 6.35 14.23 -5.13
CA TYR A 57 5.02 13.86 -4.64
C TYR A 57 4.22 13.26 -5.79
N LEU A 58 3.64 12.09 -5.55
CA LEU A 58 2.70 11.42 -6.44
C LEU A 58 1.41 11.17 -5.67
N SER A 59 0.27 11.49 -6.28
CA SER A 59 -1.05 11.08 -5.81
C SER A 59 -1.81 10.50 -6.99
N GLN A 60 -2.41 9.34 -6.78
CA GLN A 60 -3.20 8.64 -7.80
C GLN A 60 -4.47 8.11 -7.15
N ASP A 61 -5.60 8.52 -7.68
CA ASP A 61 -6.90 7.98 -7.30
C ASP A 61 -7.20 6.70 -8.07
N GLY A 62 -7.89 5.77 -7.42
CA GLY A 62 -8.36 4.56 -8.08
C GLY A 62 -9.56 4.80 -9.00
N MET A 63 -9.88 3.81 -9.78
CA MET A 63 -10.91 3.87 -10.84
C MET A 63 -12.35 3.64 -10.34
N MET A 64 -12.56 3.22 -9.10
CA MET A 64 -13.90 2.92 -8.59
C MET A 64 -14.72 4.20 -8.33
N LYS A 65 -16.02 4.20 -8.68
CA LYS A 65 -16.93 5.32 -8.42
C LYS A 65 -17.20 5.54 -6.94
N VAL A 66 -17.23 4.48 -6.17
CA VAL A 66 -17.51 4.53 -4.73
C VAL A 66 -16.38 3.91 -3.94
N ASN A 67 -16.04 4.52 -2.81
CA ASN A 67 -15.03 4.02 -1.87
C ASN A 67 -13.76 3.54 -2.58
N SER A 68 -13.23 4.42 -3.44
CA SER A 68 -12.09 4.11 -4.31
C SER A 68 -10.81 3.94 -3.51
N ASP A 69 -9.90 3.16 -4.03
CA ASP A 69 -8.52 3.13 -3.55
C ASP A 69 -7.80 4.45 -3.85
N ASN A 70 -6.75 4.71 -3.09
CA ASN A 70 -5.90 5.89 -3.26
C ASN A 70 -4.45 5.53 -2.97
N TYR A 71 -3.55 5.99 -3.82
CA TYR A 71 -2.11 5.82 -3.64
C TYR A 71 -1.41 7.17 -3.56
N LYS A 72 -0.59 7.37 -2.52
CA LYS A 72 0.27 8.54 -2.35
C LYS A 72 1.71 8.11 -2.15
N ARG A 73 2.65 8.88 -2.73
CA ARG A 73 4.07 8.64 -2.54
C ARG A 73 4.83 9.94 -2.40
N TYR A 74 5.66 10.00 -1.40
CA TYR A 74 6.56 11.11 -1.09
C TYR A 74 8.00 10.61 -1.25
N ASN A 75 8.82 11.37 -1.93
CA ASN A 75 10.23 11.07 -2.13
C ASN A 75 11.08 12.28 -1.73
N ALA A 76 12.20 12.02 -1.08
CA ALA A 76 13.25 13.00 -0.87
C ALA A 76 14.60 12.35 -1.15
N ASN A 77 15.45 13.03 -1.94
CA ASN A 77 16.80 12.63 -2.20
C ASN A 77 17.71 13.84 -2.00
N ILE A 78 18.66 13.71 -1.09
CA ILE A 78 19.61 14.78 -0.77
C ILE A 78 21.00 14.19 -0.89
N SER A 79 21.84 14.76 -1.75
CA SER A 79 23.21 14.35 -1.91
C SER A 79 24.17 15.53 -1.79
N LEU A 80 25.30 15.27 -1.19
CA LEU A 80 26.39 16.21 -1.03
C LEU A 80 27.72 15.52 -1.33
N ASN A 81 28.51 16.13 -2.19
CA ASN A 81 29.92 15.76 -2.43
C ASN A 81 30.77 16.97 -2.17
N SER A 82 31.85 16.82 -1.40
CA SER A 82 32.73 17.92 -1.06
C SER A 82 34.17 17.50 -0.98
N GLU A 83 35.03 18.23 -1.65
CA GLU A 83 36.50 18.18 -1.49
C GLU A 83 36.88 19.11 -0.32
N LEU A 84 37.06 18.56 0.87
CA LEU A 84 37.45 19.33 2.04
C LEU A 84 38.81 19.94 1.91
N ASN A 85 39.74 19.16 1.32
CA ASN A 85 41.08 19.58 0.98
C ASN A 85 41.68 18.62 -0.05
N LYS A 86 42.97 18.82 -0.45
CA LYS A 86 43.66 17.98 -1.42
C LYS A 86 43.81 16.49 -1.02
N TYR A 87 43.57 16.18 0.25
CA TYR A 87 43.73 14.83 0.79
C TYR A 87 42.42 14.14 1.12
N VAL A 88 41.34 14.89 1.33
CA VAL A 88 40.05 14.35 1.85
C VAL A 88 38.88 14.87 1.04
N SER A 89 38.11 13.94 0.50
CA SER A 89 36.78 14.21 -0.07
C SER A 89 35.74 13.38 0.64
N ILE A 90 34.55 13.95 0.83
CA ILE A 90 33.40 13.27 1.44
C ILE A 90 32.24 13.23 0.45
N ARG A 91 31.42 12.20 0.57
CA ARG A 91 30.16 12.03 -0.14
C ARG A 91 29.09 11.57 0.81
N THR A 92 27.91 12.13 0.72
CA THR A 92 26.77 11.72 1.52
C THR A 92 25.52 11.68 0.65
N CYS A 93 24.63 10.75 0.95
CA CYS A 93 23.33 10.69 0.30
C CYS A 93 22.28 10.22 1.32
N VAL A 94 21.15 10.93 1.35
CA VAL A 94 19.95 10.56 2.09
C VAL A 94 18.85 10.33 1.08
N MET A 95 18.26 9.14 1.09
CA MET A 95 17.08 8.81 0.30
C MET A 95 15.95 8.44 1.24
N PHE A 96 14.81 9.06 1.07
CA PHE A 96 13.59 8.75 1.80
C PHE A 96 12.44 8.57 0.82
N THR A 97 11.66 7.53 1.02
CA THR A 97 10.40 7.31 0.28
C THR A 97 9.36 6.81 1.27
N ARG A 98 8.21 7.45 1.28
CA ARG A 98 7.01 6.95 1.95
C ARG A 98 5.90 6.78 0.93
N SER A 99 5.25 5.63 0.96
CA SER A 99 4.05 5.37 0.16
C SER A 99 2.92 4.89 1.06
N ASP A 100 1.76 5.49 0.86
CA ASP A 100 0.51 5.18 1.53
C ASP A 100 -0.47 4.66 0.48
N TYR A 101 -1.03 3.47 0.68
CA TYR A 101 -2.03 2.87 -0.17
C TYR A 101 -3.24 2.47 0.65
N ASP A 102 -4.32 3.19 0.43
CA ASP A 102 -5.62 2.94 1.04
C ASP A 102 -6.49 2.22 0.03
N LYS A 103 -7.12 1.13 0.44
CA LYS A 103 -8.04 0.37 -0.39
C LYS A 103 -9.21 -0.16 0.43
N PRO A 104 -10.40 -0.33 -0.17
CA PRO A 104 -11.50 -0.97 0.52
C PRO A 104 -11.17 -2.41 0.89
N PHE A 105 -11.62 -2.82 2.05
CA PHE A 105 -11.52 -4.21 2.49
C PHE A 105 -12.62 -5.03 1.83
N ASN A 106 -12.24 -6.10 1.16
CA ASN A 106 -13.19 -7.02 0.55
C ASN A 106 -13.47 -8.20 1.48
N TYR A 107 -14.74 -8.39 1.83
CA TYR A 107 -15.17 -9.45 2.75
C TYR A 107 -14.98 -10.88 2.20
N ASN A 108 -15.02 -11.07 0.90
CA ASN A 108 -14.92 -12.41 0.30
C ASN A 108 -13.48 -12.87 0.11
N THR A 109 -12.57 -11.95 -0.05
CA THR A 109 -11.16 -12.25 -0.23
C THR A 109 -10.33 -11.14 0.42
N ASP A 110 -9.20 -11.49 0.99
CA ASP A 110 -8.22 -10.49 1.43
C ASP A 110 -7.62 -9.70 0.26
N LEU A 111 -7.97 -10.08 -0.95
CA LEU A 111 -7.52 -9.46 -2.19
C LEU A 111 -8.60 -8.52 -2.69
N TYR A 112 -8.29 -7.23 -2.73
CA TYR A 112 -9.06 -6.25 -3.46
C TYR A 112 -8.83 -6.46 -4.95
N ASP A 113 -9.80 -7.06 -5.61
CA ASP A 113 -9.82 -7.22 -7.06
C ASP A 113 -11.15 -6.72 -7.61
N PRO A 114 -11.20 -5.45 -8.03
CA PRO A 114 -12.42 -4.88 -8.61
C PRO A 114 -12.84 -5.57 -9.90
N MET A 115 -11.88 -6.13 -10.66
CA MET A 115 -12.19 -6.83 -11.91
C MET A 115 -12.91 -8.15 -11.64
N TYR A 116 -12.61 -8.81 -10.53
CA TYR A 116 -13.33 -10.02 -10.11
C TYR A 116 -14.83 -9.80 -10.03
N TYR A 117 -15.26 -8.67 -9.52
CA TYR A 117 -16.67 -8.34 -9.44
C TYR A 117 -17.26 -7.99 -10.80
N LEU A 118 -16.56 -7.26 -11.65
CA LEU A 118 -17.05 -6.85 -12.97
C LEU A 118 -17.41 -8.02 -13.88
N TYR A 119 -16.62 -9.09 -13.89
CA TYR A 119 -16.92 -10.25 -14.72
C TYR A 119 -17.82 -11.27 -14.05
N ARG A 120 -17.94 -11.24 -12.72
CA ARG A 120 -18.75 -12.22 -11.98
C ARG A 120 -20.22 -11.79 -11.83
N TRP A 121 -20.48 -10.51 -11.74
CA TRP A 121 -21.83 -10.00 -11.62
C TRP A 121 -22.51 -9.97 -12.97
N GLN A 122 -23.60 -10.74 -13.07
CA GLN A 122 -24.38 -10.82 -14.31
C GLN A 122 -25.12 -9.49 -14.55
N PRO A 123 -25.35 -9.07 -15.80
CA PRO A 123 -26.05 -7.83 -16.14
C PRO A 123 -27.44 -7.70 -15.51
N MET A 124 -28.10 -8.82 -15.22
CA MET A 124 -29.45 -8.85 -14.61
C MET A 124 -29.43 -8.76 -13.08
N MET A 125 -28.25 -8.72 -12.43
CA MET A 125 -28.18 -8.53 -10.98
C MET A 125 -28.75 -7.16 -10.62
N PRO A 126 -29.64 -7.05 -9.63
CA PRO A 126 -30.33 -5.79 -9.35
C PRO A 126 -29.40 -4.74 -8.77
N TYR A 127 -29.63 -3.51 -9.20
CA TYR A 127 -28.99 -2.32 -8.68
C TYR A 127 -30.04 -1.31 -8.21
N GLY A 128 -30.05 -0.99 -6.93
CA GLY A 128 -31.02 -0.07 -6.32
C GLY A 128 -31.60 -0.62 -5.02
N THR A 129 -32.77 -0.12 -4.66
CA THR A 129 -33.49 -0.49 -3.45
C THR A 129 -34.86 -1.07 -3.79
N PHE A 130 -35.36 -1.93 -2.93
CA PHE A 130 -36.72 -2.40 -2.92
C PHE A 130 -37.24 -2.33 -1.48
N GLU A 131 -38.39 -1.68 -1.27
CA GLU A 131 -38.95 -1.41 0.05
C GLU A 131 -37.93 -0.76 1.02
N GLY A 132 -37.12 0.19 0.48
CA GLY A 132 -36.12 0.92 1.24
C GLY A 132 -34.84 0.15 1.57
N LYS A 133 -34.70 -1.11 1.15
CA LYS A 133 -33.51 -1.95 1.37
C LYS A 133 -32.72 -2.15 0.08
N GLU A 134 -31.40 -2.03 0.17
CA GLU A 134 -30.49 -2.24 -0.96
C GLU A 134 -30.36 -3.73 -1.31
N PHE A 135 -30.19 -4.03 -2.60
CA PHE A 135 -29.76 -5.34 -3.03
C PHE A 135 -28.25 -5.48 -2.86
N ARG A 136 -27.80 -6.62 -2.37
CA ARG A 136 -26.38 -6.95 -2.32
C ARG A 136 -25.81 -7.07 -3.72
N ASN A 137 -24.82 -6.28 -4.02
CA ASN A 137 -24.05 -6.29 -5.25
C ASN A 137 -22.66 -5.70 -5.01
N ALA A 138 -21.82 -5.68 -6.04
CA ALA A 138 -20.45 -5.16 -5.93
C ALA A 138 -20.39 -3.71 -5.40
N LEU A 139 -21.32 -2.86 -5.81
CA LEU A 139 -21.36 -1.45 -5.38
C LEU A 139 -21.76 -1.30 -3.93
N THR A 140 -22.77 -2.05 -3.46
CA THR A 140 -23.21 -1.99 -2.06
C THR A 140 -22.17 -2.56 -1.11
N GLU A 141 -21.47 -3.64 -1.52
CA GLU A 141 -20.34 -4.17 -0.76
C GLU A 141 -19.18 -3.16 -0.71
N GLN A 142 -18.82 -2.57 -1.84
CA GLN A 142 -17.76 -1.58 -1.94
C GLN A 142 -18.06 -0.34 -1.09
N LYS A 143 -19.29 0.16 -1.14
CA LYS A 143 -19.72 1.35 -0.42
C LYS A 143 -19.62 1.18 1.10
N SER A 144 -19.92 0.00 1.61
CA SER A 144 -19.88 -0.31 3.04
C SER A 144 -18.53 -0.86 3.52
N ALA A 145 -17.61 -1.15 2.62
CA ALA A 145 -16.33 -1.74 2.97
C ALA A 145 -15.45 -0.77 3.78
N PRO A 146 -14.87 -1.20 4.89
CA PRO A 146 -13.88 -0.42 5.61
C PRO A 146 -12.58 -0.30 4.81
N ILE A 147 -11.76 0.69 5.13
CA ILE A 147 -10.50 0.94 4.43
C ILE A 147 -9.37 0.14 5.07
N THR A 148 -8.66 -0.57 4.24
CA THR A 148 -7.37 -1.20 4.55
C THR A 148 -6.25 -0.27 4.17
N THR A 149 -5.32 -0.03 5.07
CA THR A 149 -4.17 0.86 4.85
C THR A 149 -2.88 0.05 4.76
N LYS A 150 -2.10 0.31 3.73
CA LYS A 150 -0.73 -0.15 3.56
C LYS A 150 0.22 1.03 3.52
N GLU A 151 1.12 1.11 4.48
CA GLU A 151 2.20 2.09 4.51
C GLU A 151 3.53 1.39 4.27
N ARG A 152 4.38 2.01 3.47
CA ARG A 152 5.75 1.56 3.28
C ARG A 152 6.69 2.75 3.36
N GLU A 153 7.65 2.65 4.28
CA GLU A 153 8.73 3.62 4.42
C GLU A 153 10.06 2.99 4.01
N TYR A 154 10.84 3.73 3.26
CA TYR A 154 12.21 3.39 2.91
C TYR A 154 13.11 4.56 3.24
N LEU A 155 14.11 4.30 4.07
CA LEU A 155 15.18 5.24 4.40
C LEU A 155 16.51 4.61 4.00
N ARG A 156 17.35 5.37 3.31
CA ARG A 156 18.74 5.00 3.06
C ARG A 156 19.65 6.18 3.35
N LEU A 157 20.63 5.93 4.19
CA LEU A 157 21.71 6.86 4.53
C LEU A 157 23.01 6.28 3.98
N THR A 158 23.73 7.06 3.19
CA THR A 158 25.04 6.65 2.67
C THR A 158 26.05 7.73 3.00
N GLY A 159 27.14 7.34 3.58
CA GLY A 159 28.31 8.19 3.84
C GLY A 159 29.56 7.57 3.28
N GLY A 160 30.43 8.35 2.67
CA GLY A 160 31.71 7.88 2.18
C GLY A 160 32.78 8.94 2.30
N ALA A 161 34.02 8.48 2.40
CA ALA A 161 35.21 9.32 2.40
C ALA A 161 36.27 8.71 1.51
N THR A 162 36.91 9.55 0.70
CA THR A 162 38.12 9.22 -0.02
C THR A 162 39.27 9.98 0.59
N ILE A 163 40.31 9.27 1.07
CA ILE A 163 41.44 9.83 1.76
C ILE A 163 42.71 9.49 0.96
N LYS A 164 43.54 10.50 0.65
CA LYS A 164 44.82 10.37 -0.05
C LYS A 164 45.95 10.78 0.89
N PRO A 165 46.37 9.89 1.85
CA PRO A 165 47.31 10.26 2.89
C PRO A 165 48.73 10.54 2.34
N ILE A 166 49.09 9.86 1.29
CA ILE A 166 50.36 10.05 0.56
C ILE A 166 50.13 9.96 -0.94
N LYS A 167 51.09 10.40 -1.73
CA LYS A 167 51.09 10.22 -3.18
C LYS A 167 50.94 8.72 -3.50
N ASP A 168 50.16 8.39 -4.50
CA ASP A 168 49.98 7.04 -5.02
C ASP A 168 49.13 6.10 -4.14
N LEU A 169 48.68 6.51 -2.92
CA LEU A 169 47.75 5.73 -2.04
C LEU A 169 46.41 6.43 -1.88
N THR A 170 45.35 5.68 -2.15
CA THR A 170 43.97 6.12 -1.95
C THR A 170 43.24 5.12 -1.02
N LEU A 171 42.59 5.64 -0.02
CA LEU A 171 41.72 4.88 0.91
C LEU A 171 40.30 5.33 0.66
N ASP A 172 39.42 4.39 0.33
CA ASP A 172 37.97 4.61 0.17
C ASP A 172 37.23 3.89 1.29
N ILE A 173 36.37 4.63 1.96
CA ILE A 173 35.53 4.15 3.05
C ILE A 173 34.09 4.50 2.65
N ASP A 174 33.18 3.51 2.66
CA ASP A 174 31.77 3.68 2.40
C ASP A 174 30.96 2.98 3.46
N VAL A 175 29.97 3.68 4.04
CA VAL A 175 29.00 3.12 4.96
C VAL A 175 27.61 3.42 4.43
N ALA A 176 26.78 2.41 4.34
CA ALA A 176 25.37 2.54 3.96
C ALA A 176 24.48 1.84 5.00
N TYR A 177 23.50 2.57 5.47
CA TYR A 177 22.42 2.04 6.27
C TYR A 177 21.12 2.18 5.50
N SER A 178 20.31 1.14 5.48
CA SER A 178 18.94 1.22 4.95
C SER A 178 17.93 0.53 5.85
N SER A 179 16.74 1.11 5.93
CA SER A 179 15.59 0.56 6.62
C SER A 179 14.39 0.57 5.69
N VAL A 180 13.70 -0.57 5.62
CA VAL A 180 12.41 -0.72 4.97
C VAL A 180 11.40 -1.12 6.03
N GLU A 181 10.38 -0.31 6.24
CA GLU A 181 9.28 -0.63 7.14
C GLU A 181 7.98 -0.72 6.36
N ASN A 182 7.26 -1.83 6.54
CA ASN A 182 5.94 -2.05 5.97
C ASN A 182 4.95 -2.18 7.11
N ARG A 183 3.90 -1.37 7.09
CA ARG A 183 2.77 -1.42 8.04
C ARG A 183 1.51 -1.73 7.26
N TYR A 184 0.73 -2.64 7.79
CA TYR A 184 -0.55 -3.02 7.22
C TYR A 184 -1.60 -3.04 8.32
N LYS A 185 -2.72 -2.38 8.06
CA LYS A 185 -3.87 -2.36 8.96
C LYS A 185 -5.12 -2.66 8.17
N LYS A 186 -5.87 -3.65 8.63
CA LYS A 186 -7.21 -3.95 8.13
C LYS A 186 -8.16 -4.16 9.29
N TYR A 187 -9.41 -3.91 9.05
CA TYR A 187 -10.48 -4.22 9.99
C TYR A 187 -11.74 -4.60 9.24
N GLY A 188 -12.51 -5.50 9.84
CA GLY A 188 -13.83 -5.86 9.38
C GLY A 188 -14.86 -5.34 10.36
N THR A 189 -15.99 -4.93 9.84
CA THR A 189 -17.15 -4.60 10.68
C THR A 189 -18.28 -5.52 10.29
N PRO A 190 -19.16 -5.91 11.24
CA PRO A 190 -20.43 -6.52 10.87
C PRO A 190 -21.12 -5.56 9.92
N SER A 191 -21.74 -6.05 8.89
CA SER A 191 -22.46 -5.17 8.00
C SER A 191 -23.50 -4.37 8.80
N LEU A 192 -23.44 -3.09 8.61
CA LEU A 192 -24.29 -2.13 9.31
C LEU A 192 -25.61 -1.89 8.58
N THR A 193 -25.77 -2.44 7.36
CA THR A 193 -26.95 -2.23 6.54
C THR A 193 -27.69 -3.54 6.33
N SER A 194 -28.98 -3.54 6.61
CA SER A 194 -29.88 -4.59 6.17
C SER A 194 -30.12 -4.46 4.67
N GLY A 195 -30.02 -5.56 3.95
CA GLY A 195 -30.21 -5.60 2.50
C GLY A 195 -30.77 -6.93 2.04
N TYR A 196 -31.09 -7.03 0.75
CA TYR A 196 -31.52 -8.28 0.13
C TYR A 196 -30.34 -8.99 -0.51
N GLU A 197 -30.26 -10.30 -0.31
CA GLU A 197 -29.30 -11.16 -0.98
C GLU A 197 -29.98 -12.01 -2.05
N ILE A 198 -29.33 -12.13 -3.19
CA ILE A 198 -29.79 -12.97 -4.29
C ILE A 198 -28.95 -14.23 -4.30
N PHE A 199 -29.55 -15.36 -3.92
CA PHE A 199 -28.86 -16.64 -3.82
C PHE A 199 -28.82 -17.44 -5.13
N THR A 200 -29.73 -17.14 -6.06
CA THR A 200 -29.88 -17.92 -7.29
C THR A 200 -30.07 -17.04 -8.51
N ALA A 201 -29.81 -17.60 -9.69
CA ALA A 201 -30.09 -16.94 -10.96
C ALA A 201 -31.60 -16.70 -11.19
N ARG A 202 -32.46 -17.28 -10.35
CA ARG A 202 -33.90 -17.06 -10.32
C ARG A 202 -34.32 -16.74 -8.89
N PRO A 203 -34.17 -15.49 -8.46
CA PRO A 203 -34.56 -15.11 -7.11
C PRO A 203 -36.08 -15.23 -6.95
N SER A 204 -36.54 -16.08 -6.03
CA SER A 204 -37.89 -16.08 -5.54
C SER A 204 -38.03 -15.01 -4.46
N VAL A 205 -39.26 -14.59 -4.16
CA VAL A 205 -39.53 -13.68 -3.02
C VAL A 205 -39.01 -14.28 -1.72
N GLU A 206 -39.05 -15.60 -1.58
CA GLU A 206 -38.48 -16.35 -0.46
C GLU A 206 -36.94 -16.33 -0.44
N ALA A 207 -36.29 -16.10 -1.60
CA ALA A 207 -34.84 -15.98 -1.71
C ALA A 207 -34.34 -14.56 -1.42
N LEU A 208 -35.24 -13.57 -1.34
CA LEU A 208 -34.92 -12.23 -0.87
C LEU A 208 -34.81 -12.29 0.66
N ARG A 209 -33.64 -12.51 1.14
CA ARG A 209 -33.35 -12.53 2.57
C ARG A 209 -32.76 -11.21 2.99
N ASP A 210 -33.08 -10.81 4.20
CA ASP A 210 -32.37 -9.75 4.89
C ASP A 210 -30.98 -10.29 5.27
N SER A 211 -30.01 -10.17 4.38
CA SER A 211 -28.83 -11.00 4.37
C SER A 211 -27.60 -10.35 4.94
N TYR A 212 -27.58 -9.04 5.00
CA TYR A 212 -26.39 -8.37 5.52
C TYR A 212 -26.11 -8.74 6.98
N GLY A 213 -27.13 -8.91 7.79
CA GLY A 213 -27.00 -9.36 9.17
C GLY A 213 -26.59 -10.82 9.33
N SER A 214 -26.93 -11.69 8.38
CA SER A 214 -26.66 -13.13 8.48
C SER A 214 -25.40 -13.57 7.74
N TYR A 215 -25.05 -12.91 6.66
CA TYR A 215 -23.90 -13.27 5.85
C TYR A 215 -22.57 -12.78 6.42
N LEU A 216 -22.59 -11.58 6.97
CA LEU A 216 -21.46 -11.02 7.71
C LEU A 216 -21.71 -11.31 9.19
N SER A 217 -21.70 -12.59 9.58
CA SER A 217 -21.80 -12.90 10.99
C SER A 217 -20.70 -12.16 11.72
N ALA A 218 -21.03 -11.40 12.73
CA ALA A 218 -20.11 -10.64 13.57
C ALA A 218 -18.88 -11.46 14.00
N ALA A 219 -19.06 -12.79 14.14
CA ALA A 219 -18.00 -13.71 14.50
C ALA A 219 -16.89 -13.86 13.45
N THR A 220 -17.16 -13.58 12.17
CA THR A 220 -16.21 -13.83 11.08
C THR A 220 -15.41 -12.57 10.71
N TYR A 221 -16.02 -11.39 10.75
CA TYR A 221 -15.42 -10.16 10.21
C TYR A 221 -15.28 -9.03 11.23
N ASP A 222 -15.78 -9.21 12.45
CA ASP A 222 -15.62 -8.25 13.52
C ASP A 222 -14.22 -8.37 14.17
N TYR A 223 -13.24 -7.79 13.51
CA TYR A 223 -11.87 -7.78 14.01
C TYR A 223 -11.06 -6.57 13.51
N VAL A 224 -9.99 -6.29 14.22
CA VAL A 224 -8.90 -5.43 13.73
C VAL A 224 -7.62 -6.25 13.66
N TYR A 225 -6.90 -6.08 12.57
CA TYR A 225 -5.61 -6.73 12.29
C TYR A 225 -4.57 -5.67 11.96
N GLN A 226 -3.41 -5.78 12.58
CA GLN A 226 -2.26 -4.94 12.29
C GLN A 226 -1.01 -5.80 12.17
N GLU A 227 -0.16 -5.48 11.20
CA GLU A 227 1.15 -6.09 11.06
C GLU A 227 2.20 -5.02 10.75
N THR A 228 3.42 -5.30 11.18
CA THR A 228 4.60 -4.50 10.87
C THR A 228 5.75 -5.43 10.57
N GLY A 229 6.40 -5.20 9.44
CA GLY A 229 7.64 -5.84 9.06
C GLY A 229 8.72 -4.79 8.83
N ARG A 230 9.89 -4.97 9.42
CA ARG A 230 11.03 -4.06 9.29
C ARG A 230 12.27 -4.86 8.89
N THR A 231 12.95 -4.36 7.87
CA THR A 231 14.26 -4.88 7.43
C THR A 231 15.29 -3.78 7.54
N GLU A 232 16.36 -4.03 8.24
CA GLU A 232 17.49 -3.11 8.37
C GLU A 232 18.73 -3.73 7.78
N ASN A 233 19.47 -2.95 6.99
CA ASN A 233 20.74 -3.40 6.40
C ASN A 233 21.82 -2.36 6.69
N LEU A 234 22.96 -2.84 7.14
CA LEU A 234 24.18 -2.06 7.31
C LEU A 234 25.27 -2.68 6.44
N THR A 235 25.89 -1.84 5.59
CA THR A 235 27.02 -2.23 4.78
C THR A 235 28.17 -1.26 5.05
N ALA A 236 29.36 -1.77 5.28
CA ALA A 236 30.56 -0.96 5.42
C ALA A 236 31.67 -1.55 4.55
N ASN A 237 32.24 -0.72 3.69
CA ASN A 237 33.31 -1.11 2.78
C ASN A 237 34.55 -0.26 3.03
N PHE A 238 35.70 -0.90 3.00
CA PHE A 238 37.01 -0.26 3.02
C PHE A 238 37.84 -0.80 1.86
N VAL A 239 38.42 0.10 1.09
CA VAL A 239 39.33 -0.26 -0.02
C VAL A 239 40.57 0.62 0.03
N ALA A 240 41.75 0.00 0.05
CA ALA A 240 43.02 0.65 -0.13
C ALA A 240 43.53 0.37 -1.54
N THR A 241 43.86 1.41 -2.27
CA THR A 241 44.42 1.34 -3.63
C THR A 241 45.77 2.03 -3.65
N TYR A 242 46.82 1.30 -4.00
CA TYR A 242 48.14 1.86 -4.31
C TYR A 242 48.39 1.80 -5.82
N ALA A 243 48.62 2.95 -6.45
CA ALA A 243 48.83 3.05 -7.88
C ALA A 243 50.04 3.93 -8.16
N LYS A 244 51.04 3.35 -8.79
CA LYS A 244 52.32 4.04 -9.10
C LYS A 244 52.82 3.72 -10.49
N ARG A 245 53.32 4.74 -11.15
CA ARG A 245 53.99 4.63 -12.45
C ARG A 245 55.51 4.74 -12.29
N TRP A 246 56.22 3.76 -12.86
CA TRP A 246 57.67 3.76 -12.96
C TRP A 246 58.08 3.65 -14.42
N GLY A 247 58.54 4.76 -15.00
CA GLY A 247 58.87 4.79 -16.41
C GLY A 247 57.64 4.47 -17.27
N ASP A 248 57.73 3.41 -18.08
CA ASP A 248 56.63 2.93 -18.94
C ASP A 248 55.73 1.87 -18.26
N HIS A 249 56.00 1.54 -17.00
CA HIS A 249 55.23 0.53 -16.26
C HIS A 249 54.23 1.18 -15.31
N ASP A 250 52.96 0.77 -15.39
CA ASP A 250 51.90 1.13 -14.45
C ASP A 250 51.61 -0.04 -13.51
N PHE A 251 51.77 0.19 -12.21
CA PHE A 251 51.50 -0.78 -11.16
C PHE A 251 50.29 -0.34 -10.37
N LYS A 252 49.33 -1.25 -10.16
CA LYS A 252 48.14 -1.02 -9.28
C LYS A 252 47.93 -2.25 -8.41
N ALA A 253 47.85 -2.04 -7.09
CA ALA A 253 47.47 -3.04 -6.11
C ALA A 253 46.26 -2.55 -5.32
N MET A 254 45.35 -3.45 -4.99
CA MET A 254 44.12 -3.16 -4.20
C MET A 254 43.96 -4.20 -3.13
N ALA A 255 43.54 -3.75 -1.94
CA ALA A 255 43.11 -4.61 -0.84
C ALA A 255 41.85 -3.99 -0.21
N GLY A 256 40.89 -4.81 0.17
CA GLY A 256 39.69 -4.31 0.74
C GLY A 256 39.02 -5.29 1.71
N SER A 257 38.07 -4.76 2.46
CA SER A 257 37.19 -5.50 3.38
C SER A 257 35.77 -4.99 3.25
N SER A 258 34.81 -5.89 3.37
CA SER A 258 33.38 -5.57 3.41
C SER A 258 32.75 -6.21 4.65
N LEU A 259 31.87 -5.46 5.28
CA LEU A 259 30.99 -5.92 6.36
C LEU A 259 29.56 -5.69 5.91
N GLU A 260 28.75 -6.74 6.02
CA GLU A 260 27.32 -6.67 5.78
C GLU A 260 26.56 -7.26 6.96
N LYS A 261 25.51 -6.56 7.40
CA LYS A 261 24.58 -7.01 8.43
C LYS A 261 23.17 -6.75 7.95
N SER A 262 22.31 -7.76 8.04
CA SER A 262 20.88 -7.65 7.76
C SER A 262 20.10 -8.17 8.95
N GLU A 263 19.11 -7.41 9.38
CA GLU A 263 18.19 -7.77 10.45
C GLU A 263 16.76 -7.62 9.93
N TYR A 264 15.91 -8.57 10.28
CA TYR A 264 14.50 -8.58 9.94
C TYR A 264 13.68 -8.78 11.20
N GLU A 265 12.68 -7.94 11.38
CA GLU A 265 11.71 -8.03 12.46
C GLU A 265 10.30 -8.01 11.87
N TYR A 266 9.44 -8.90 12.34
CA TYR A 266 8.06 -8.95 11.92
C TYR A 266 7.17 -9.30 13.11
N TYR A 267 6.05 -8.61 13.23
CA TYR A 267 5.01 -8.92 14.19
C TYR A 267 3.63 -8.56 13.63
N TRP A 268 2.62 -9.30 14.08
CA TRP A 268 1.24 -8.98 13.82
C TRP A 268 0.38 -9.27 15.04
N ALA A 269 -0.76 -8.59 15.11
CA ALA A 269 -1.76 -8.80 16.11
C ALA A 269 -3.16 -8.67 15.49
N GLN A 270 -4.07 -9.50 15.96
CA GLN A 270 -5.48 -9.45 15.61
C GLN A 270 -6.32 -9.53 16.89
N ARG A 271 -7.38 -8.77 16.95
CA ARG A 271 -8.34 -8.83 18.04
C ARG A 271 -9.76 -8.69 17.50
N LYS A 272 -10.68 -9.49 18.03
CA LYS A 272 -12.10 -9.50 17.68
C LYS A 272 -12.91 -8.57 18.61
N GLY A 273 -14.17 -8.30 18.23
CA GLY A 273 -15.10 -7.57 19.07
C GLY A 273 -14.78 -6.07 19.14
N LEU A 274 -14.84 -5.38 18.00
CA LEU A 274 -14.68 -3.92 17.93
C LEU A 274 -15.81 -3.20 18.68
N LEU A 275 -15.47 -2.34 19.62
CA LEU A 275 -16.44 -1.50 20.32
C LEU A 275 -16.97 -0.37 19.43
N ASP A 276 -16.13 0.18 18.60
CA ASP A 276 -16.44 1.29 17.70
C ASP A 276 -15.79 1.09 16.34
N PRO A 277 -16.55 0.76 15.30
CA PRO A 277 -16.03 0.61 13.95
C PRO A 277 -15.37 1.87 13.37
N ALA A 278 -15.73 3.05 13.88
CA ALA A 278 -15.09 4.30 13.46
C ALA A 278 -13.68 4.49 14.07
N LYS A 279 -13.36 3.70 15.10
CA LYS A 279 -12.05 3.68 15.76
C LYS A 279 -11.52 2.25 15.88
N PRO A 280 -11.11 1.63 14.77
CA PRO A 280 -10.68 0.24 14.73
C PRO A 280 -9.26 0.09 15.30
N GLU A 281 -9.16 0.09 16.63
CA GLU A 281 -7.90 -0.06 17.36
C GLU A 281 -7.89 -1.35 18.18
N LEU A 282 -6.72 -2.00 18.27
CA LEU A 282 -6.54 -3.25 19.03
C LEU A 282 -6.95 -3.12 20.49
N ASN A 283 -6.67 -1.98 21.11
CA ASN A 283 -7.00 -1.71 22.51
C ASN A 283 -8.49 -1.40 22.74
N LEU A 284 -9.23 -1.07 21.67
CA LEU A 284 -10.68 -0.84 21.70
C LEU A 284 -11.50 -2.08 21.27
N ALA A 285 -10.86 -3.22 21.10
CA ALA A 285 -11.53 -4.48 20.84
C ALA A 285 -11.56 -5.32 22.11
N THR A 286 -12.65 -6.04 22.36
CA THR A 286 -12.94 -6.73 23.62
C THR A 286 -12.78 -8.25 23.58
N GLY A 287 -12.74 -8.84 22.39
CA GLY A 287 -12.61 -10.27 22.20
C GLY A 287 -11.18 -10.80 22.31
N ASP A 288 -11.00 -12.04 21.90
CA ASP A 288 -9.71 -12.73 21.94
C ASP A 288 -8.66 -12.06 21.04
N GLN A 289 -7.45 -12.00 21.55
CA GLN A 289 -6.30 -11.48 20.84
C GLN A 289 -5.41 -12.63 20.37
N THR A 290 -4.97 -12.56 19.12
CA THR A 290 -3.96 -13.46 18.54
C THR A 290 -2.78 -12.62 18.08
N THR A 291 -1.57 -13.07 18.36
CA THR A 291 -0.32 -12.40 18.00
C THR A 291 0.72 -13.37 17.49
N SER A 292 1.66 -12.89 16.68
CA SER A 292 2.87 -13.60 16.31
C SER A 292 4.01 -12.61 16.08
N SER A 293 5.24 -13.06 16.29
CA SER A 293 6.45 -12.29 16.00
C SER A 293 7.56 -13.21 15.47
N SER A 294 8.47 -12.65 14.67
CA SER A 294 9.69 -13.29 14.19
C SER A 294 10.82 -12.26 14.07
N HIS A 295 12.04 -12.71 14.24
CA HIS A 295 13.26 -11.92 14.09
C HIS A 295 14.18 -12.60 13.07
#